data_9200be88d69448fcd3ba664714891203
#
_entry.id   9200be88d69448fcd3ba664714891203
#
_cell.length_a   1.000
_cell.length_b   1.000
_cell.length_c   1.000
_cell.angle_alpha   90.00
_cell.angle_beta   90.00
_cell.angle_gamma   90.00
#
_symmetry.space_group_name_H-M   'P 1'
#
loop_
_entity.id
_entity.type
_entity.pdbx_description
1 polymer ?
#
loop_
_entity_poly.entity_id
_entity_poly.type
_entity_poly.pdbx_seq_one_letter_code
_entity_poly.pdbx_strand_id
1 'polypeptide(L)'
;MSALVVAENVSRTFVRGASPVHALRGVSLELNAGELVALVGRSGSGKTTLLNIVGGLDRPDEGEVIIDGRKLNQLSEAARQRLRREQVGFVFQSFGLLPFLSVRENVGVPLRMLRWRTRAREARVTELLATVGLSDHAEHRPPELSGGQQQRVAIARALAPSPHLLLADEPTGQLDSETGQQVIALLQRLVHDSGSAALVATHDPALVSFADRVLYLRDGALVGDPSA
;
A
#
# COMPACT_ATOMS: atom_id res chain seq x y z
N MET A 1 -15.86 12.40 11.71
CA MET A 1 -15.56 12.07 10.28
C MET A 1 -15.74 10.57 10.16
N SER A 2 -16.35 10.07 9.09
CA SER A 2 -16.48 8.61 8.88
C SER A 2 -15.13 8.06 8.39
N ALA A 3 -14.75 6.88 8.88
CA ALA A 3 -13.55 6.19 8.42
C ALA A 3 -13.63 5.92 6.91
N LEU A 4 -12.49 6.10 6.22
CA LEU A 4 -12.38 5.83 4.78
C LEU A 4 -12.37 4.33 4.50
N VAL A 5 -11.71 3.57 5.36
CA VAL A 5 -11.64 2.10 5.30
C VAL A 5 -12.07 1.53 6.64
N VAL A 6 -12.94 0.53 6.59
CA VAL A 6 -13.38 -0.24 7.76
C VAL A 6 -13.22 -1.71 7.44
N ALA A 7 -12.50 -2.44 8.27
CA ALA A 7 -12.47 -3.89 8.28
C ALA A 7 -13.14 -4.38 9.56
N GLU A 8 -14.12 -5.28 9.45
CA GLU A 8 -14.90 -5.79 10.58
C GLU A 8 -14.79 -7.31 10.67
N ASN A 9 -14.25 -7.82 11.79
CA ASN A 9 -14.15 -9.24 12.11
C ASN A 9 -13.54 -10.12 11.00
N VAL A 10 -12.52 -9.58 10.30
CA VAL A 10 -11.89 -10.22 9.15
C VAL A 10 -11.10 -11.45 9.60
N SER A 11 -11.49 -12.62 9.10
CA SER A 11 -10.80 -13.89 9.31
C SER A 11 -10.37 -14.51 7.97
N ARG A 12 -9.21 -15.19 7.97
CA ARG A 12 -8.69 -15.87 6.79
C ARG A 12 -7.89 -17.10 7.17
N THR A 13 -8.22 -18.24 6.57
CA THR A 13 -7.56 -19.52 6.76
C THR A 13 -7.07 -20.06 5.42
N PHE A 14 -5.81 -20.46 5.36
CA PHE A 14 -5.25 -21.16 4.21
C PHE A 14 -5.08 -22.65 4.55
N VAL A 15 -5.47 -23.51 3.62
CA VAL A 15 -5.22 -24.97 3.75
C VAL A 15 -3.92 -25.28 3.01
N ARG A 16 -2.87 -25.60 3.76
CA ARG A 16 -1.59 -26.10 3.23
C ARG A 16 -1.39 -27.54 3.69
N GLY A 17 -1.59 -28.51 2.78
CA GLY A 17 -1.52 -29.95 3.14
C GLY A 17 -2.61 -30.35 4.12
N ALA A 18 -2.25 -31.07 5.19
CA ALA A 18 -3.21 -31.59 6.18
C ALA A 18 -3.60 -30.61 7.30
N SER A 19 -2.96 -29.44 7.40
CA SER A 19 -3.18 -28.51 8.51
C SER A 19 -3.67 -27.15 8.03
N PRO A 20 -4.77 -26.61 8.60
CA PRO A 20 -5.20 -25.24 8.35
C PRO A 20 -4.24 -24.23 9.01
N VAL A 21 -3.93 -23.16 8.31
CA VAL A 21 -3.17 -22.02 8.82
C VAL A 21 -4.11 -20.82 8.91
N HIS A 22 -4.46 -20.43 10.13
CA HIS A 22 -5.28 -19.26 10.39
C HIS A 22 -4.43 -18.00 10.27
N ALA A 23 -4.43 -17.39 9.09
CA ALA A 23 -3.63 -16.18 8.82
C ALA A 23 -4.22 -14.92 9.48
N LEU A 24 -5.55 -14.84 9.59
CA LEU A 24 -6.26 -13.78 10.32
C LEU A 24 -7.38 -14.37 11.17
N ARG A 25 -7.63 -13.75 12.34
CA ARG A 25 -8.58 -14.19 13.35
C ARG A 25 -9.39 -13.01 13.89
N GLY A 26 -10.49 -12.65 13.25
CA GLY A 26 -11.41 -11.61 13.69
C GLY A 26 -10.77 -10.20 13.77
N VAL A 27 -9.95 -9.85 12.80
CA VAL A 27 -9.28 -8.54 12.76
C VAL A 27 -10.29 -7.44 12.45
N SER A 28 -10.35 -6.40 13.30
CA SER A 28 -11.14 -5.20 13.07
C SER A 28 -10.25 -3.96 13.14
N LEU A 29 -10.33 -3.09 12.14
CA LEU A 29 -9.60 -1.83 12.10
C LEU A 29 -10.34 -0.78 11.26
N GLU A 30 -10.02 0.47 11.52
CA GLU A 30 -10.48 1.62 10.74
C GLU A 30 -9.27 2.44 10.30
N LEU A 31 -9.35 3.05 9.11
CA LEU A 31 -8.36 4.01 8.61
C LEU A 31 -9.07 5.30 8.21
N ASN A 32 -8.53 6.42 8.65
CA ASN A 32 -9.07 7.74 8.32
C ASN A 32 -8.34 8.37 7.13
N ALA A 33 -9.00 9.29 6.44
CA ALA A 33 -8.38 10.07 5.39
C ALA A 33 -7.20 10.90 5.95
N GLY A 34 -6.07 10.92 5.23
CA GLY A 34 -4.85 11.60 5.63
C GLY A 34 -4.09 10.92 6.78
N GLU A 35 -4.45 9.67 7.17
CA GLU A 35 -3.81 8.94 8.27
C GLU A 35 -2.82 7.90 7.72
N LEU A 36 -1.59 7.90 8.24
CA LEU A 36 -0.62 6.83 8.04
C LEU A 36 -0.61 5.90 9.25
N VAL A 37 -1.07 4.67 9.05
CA VAL A 37 -1.13 3.63 10.10
C VAL A 37 -0.04 2.60 9.85
N ALA A 38 0.84 2.39 10.84
CA ALA A 38 1.80 1.30 10.82
C ALA A 38 1.16 0.00 11.34
N LEU A 39 1.31 -1.08 10.58
CA LEU A 39 0.93 -2.44 10.98
C LEU A 39 2.20 -3.22 11.32
N VAL A 40 2.46 -3.38 12.61
CA VAL A 40 3.68 -4.01 13.13
C VAL A 40 3.42 -5.46 13.50
N GLY A 41 4.35 -6.34 13.15
CA GLY A 41 4.27 -7.76 13.52
C GLY A 41 5.42 -8.57 12.96
N ARG A 42 5.68 -9.73 13.57
CA ARG A 42 6.72 -10.65 13.10
C ARG A 42 6.41 -11.20 11.70
N SER A 43 7.41 -11.75 11.02
CA SER A 43 7.17 -12.50 9.78
C SER A 43 6.15 -13.63 10.04
N GLY A 44 5.20 -13.80 9.13
CA GLY A 44 4.12 -14.80 9.28
C GLY A 44 2.96 -14.39 10.20
N SER A 45 2.94 -13.19 10.79
CA SER A 45 1.84 -12.75 11.66
C SER A 45 0.52 -12.46 10.92
N GLY A 46 0.51 -12.39 9.59
CA GLY A 46 -0.69 -12.13 8.77
C GLY A 46 -0.72 -10.75 8.10
N LYS A 47 0.32 -9.91 8.24
CA LYS A 47 0.35 -8.53 7.69
C LYS A 47 0.02 -8.47 6.19
N THR A 48 0.77 -9.20 5.37
CA THR A 48 0.54 -9.27 3.91
C THR A 48 -0.87 -9.77 3.58
N THR A 49 -1.38 -10.75 4.33
CA THR A 49 -2.76 -11.25 4.15
C THR A 49 -3.78 -10.16 4.43
N LEU A 50 -3.60 -9.40 5.52
CA LEU A 50 -4.49 -8.30 5.87
C LEU A 50 -4.44 -7.20 4.80
N LEU A 51 -3.24 -6.78 4.34
CA LEU A 51 -3.09 -5.84 3.25
C LEU A 51 -3.81 -6.30 1.97
N ASN A 52 -3.65 -7.57 1.60
CA ASN A 52 -4.28 -8.13 0.41
C ASN A 52 -5.81 -8.13 0.50
N ILE A 53 -6.37 -8.43 1.68
CA ILE A 53 -7.82 -8.43 1.90
C ILE A 53 -8.36 -7.00 1.92
N VAL A 54 -7.72 -6.09 2.65
CA VAL A 54 -8.10 -4.67 2.71
C VAL A 54 -8.01 -4.03 1.33
N GLY A 55 -7.00 -4.40 0.53
CA GLY A 55 -6.85 -3.93 -0.86
C GLY A 55 -7.73 -4.65 -1.88
N GLY A 56 -8.52 -5.64 -1.47
CA GLY A 56 -9.40 -6.41 -2.36
C GLY A 56 -8.66 -7.35 -3.32
N LEU A 57 -7.40 -7.70 -3.05
CA LEU A 57 -6.64 -8.72 -3.80
C LEU A 57 -7.04 -10.14 -3.38
N ASP A 58 -7.42 -10.32 -2.11
CA ASP A 58 -7.96 -11.58 -1.58
C ASP A 58 -9.32 -11.32 -0.93
N ARG A 59 -10.02 -12.39 -0.54
CA ARG A 59 -11.32 -12.34 0.15
C ARG A 59 -11.16 -12.88 1.55
N PRO A 60 -11.79 -12.27 2.56
CA PRO A 60 -11.89 -12.91 3.86
C PRO A 60 -12.82 -14.12 3.79
N ASP A 61 -12.61 -15.10 4.68
CA ASP A 61 -13.54 -16.21 4.89
C ASP A 61 -14.74 -15.75 5.72
N GLU A 62 -14.49 -14.83 6.68
CA GLU A 62 -15.50 -14.21 7.53
C GLU A 62 -15.19 -12.71 7.69
N GLY A 63 -16.22 -11.93 8.06
CA GLY A 63 -16.12 -10.50 8.21
C GLY A 63 -16.27 -9.75 6.89
N GLU A 64 -16.09 -8.45 6.92
CA GLU A 64 -16.22 -7.60 5.72
C GLU A 64 -15.20 -6.46 5.70
N VAL A 65 -14.95 -5.95 4.49
CA VAL A 65 -14.14 -4.74 4.27
C VAL A 65 -14.98 -3.74 3.49
N ILE A 66 -14.98 -2.50 3.98
CA ILE A 66 -15.68 -1.36 3.39
C ILE A 66 -14.62 -0.32 3.01
N ILE A 67 -14.62 0.13 1.77
CA ILE A 67 -13.79 1.24 1.28
C ILE A 67 -14.71 2.30 0.70
N ASP A 68 -14.63 3.51 1.20
CA ASP A 68 -15.44 4.64 0.74
C ASP A 68 -16.95 4.28 0.70
N GLY A 69 -17.44 3.64 1.78
CA GLY A 69 -18.82 3.19 1.92
C GLY A 69 -19.21 1.96 1.07
N ARG A 70 -18.28 1.38 0.32
CA ARG A 70 -18.56 0.22 -0.57
C ARG A 70 -18.06 -1.07 0.08
N LYS A 71 -18.95 -2.02 0.32
CA LYS A 71 -18.64 -3.35 0.85
C LYS A 71 -17.96 -4.22 -0.22
N LEU A 72 -16.67 -4.51 -0.07
CA LEU A 72 -15.89 -5.29 -1.05
C LEU A 72 -16.45 -6.69 -1.29
N ASN A 73 -17.01 -7.31 -0.27
CA ASN A 73 -17.55 -8.67 -0.34
C ASN A 73 -18.77 -8.77 -1.25
N GLN A 74 -19.50 -7.66 -1.41
CA GLN A 74 -20.71 -7.58 -2.24
C GLN A 74 -20.43 -7.19 -3.69
N LEU A 75 -19.20 -6.77 -3.99
CA LEU A 75 -18.81 -6.38 -5.34
C LEU A 75 -18.60 -7.60 -6.24
N SER A 76 -19.05 -7.49 -7.49
CA SER A 76 -18.62 -8.42 -8.55
C SER A 76 -17.11 -8.31 -8.75
N GLU A 77 -16.49 -9.34 -9.33
CA GLU A 77 -15.04 -9.32 -9.60
C GLU A 77 -14.63 -8.12 -10.48
N ALA A 78 -15.42 -7.81 -11.50
CA ALA A 78 -15.17 -6.65 -12.36
C ALA A 78 -15.23 -5.31 -11.60
N ALA A 79 -16.24 -5.16 -10.69
CA ALA A 79 -16.37 -3.96 -9.86
C ALA A 79 -15.20 -3.83 -8.86
N ARG A 80 -14.74 -4.96 -8.27
CA ARG A 80 -13.58 -4.99 -7.36
C ARG A 80 -12.28 -4.68 -8.10
N GLN A 81 -12.05 -5.22 -9.29
CA GLN A 81 -10.91 -4.85 -10.13
C GLN A 81 -10.90 -3.36 -10.47
N ARG A 82 -12.09 -2.80 -10.76
CA ARG A 82 -12.22 -1.37 -11.03
C ARG A 82 -11.85 -0.54 -9.80
N LEU A 83 -12.39 -0.89 -8.63
CA LEU A 83 -12.09 -0.22 -7.37
C LEU A 83 -10.57 -0.25 -7.09
N ARG A 84 -9.92 -1.42 -7.23
CA ARG A 84 -8.45 -1.52 -7.06
C ARG A 84 -7.68 -0.59 -7.99
N ARG A 85 -8.04 -0.54 -9.27
CA ARG A 85 -7.34 0.31 -10.26
C ARG A 85 -7.53 1.80 -10.01
N GLU A 86 -8.69 2.19 -9.49
CA GLU A 86 -9.08 3.59 -9.32
C GLU A 86 -8.75 4.14 -7.93
N GLN A 87 -8.88 3.31 -6.89
CA GLN A 87 -8.92 3.79 -5.50
C GLN A 87 -7.85 3.20 -4.59
N VAL A 88 -7.09 2.18 -5.04
CA VAL A 88 -6.08 1.54 -4.20
C VAL A 88 -4.71 1.59 -4.88
N GLY A 89 -3.73 2.17 -4.18
CA GLY A 89 -2.32 2.12 -4.56
C GLY A 89 -1.59 1.04 -3.77
N PHE A 90 -0.70 0.29 -4.44
CA PHE A 90 0.13 -0.71 -3.80
C PHE A 90 1.61 -0.38 -3.94
N VAL A 91 2.34 -0.47 -2.83
CA VAL A 91 3.80 -0.38 -2.76
C VAL A 91 4.32 -1.70 -2.19
N PHE A 92 5.20 -2.38 -2.90
CA PHE A 92 5.74 -3.68 -2.52
C PHE A 92 7.19 -3.59 -2.08
N GLN A 93 7.64 -4.53 -1.26
CA GLN A 93 9.02 -4.68 -0.82
C GLN A 93 10.00 -4.81 -2.01
N SER A 94 9.64 -5.56 -3.06
CA SER A 94 10.46 -5.80 -4.25
C SER A 94 10.29 -4.73 -5.33
N PHE A 95 9.82 -3.53 -4.97
CA PHE A 95 9.51 -2.39 -5.86
C PHE A 95 8.47 -2.71 -6.95
N GLY A 96 8.44 -3.92 -7.52
CA GLY A 96 7.51 -4.39 -8.55
C GLY A 96 7.56 -3.55 -9.83
N LEU A 97 8.69 -2.93 -10.14
CA LEU A 97 8.86 -2.15 -11.36
C LEU A 97 9.01 -3.06 -12.58
N LEU A 98 8.54 -2.57 -13.73
CA LEU A 98 8.69 -3.25 -15.00
C LEU A 98 10.08 -2.88 -15.58
N PRO A 99 11.03 -3.84 -15.64
CA PRO A 99 12.44 -3.53 -15.91
C PRO A 99 12.69 -3.01 -17.33
N PHE A 100 11.78 -3.28 -18.26
CA PHE A 100 11.88 -2.86 -19.68
C PHE A 100 11.30 -1.46 -19.94
N LEU A 101 10.54 -0.91 -18.99
CA LEU A 101 9.94 0.41 -19.08
C LEU A 101 10.83 1.44 -18.38
N SER A 102 10.84 2.67 -18.91
CA SER A 102 11.47 3.79 -18.24
C SER A 102 10.74 4.15 -16.92
N VAL A 103 11.35 5.00 -16.11
CA VAL A 103 10.74 5.56 -14.88
C VAL A 103 9.40 6.23 -15.21
N ARG A 104 9.38 7.11 -16.20
CA ARG A 104 8.17 7.78 -16.71
C ARG A 104 7.10 6.77 -17.11
N GLU A 105 7.49 5.75 -17.85
CA GLU A 105 6.57 4.72 -18.31
C GLU A 105 6.02 3.88 -17.15
N ASN A 106 6.86 3.49 -16.17
CA ASN A 106 6.44 2.77 -14.98
C ASN A 106 5.37 3.54 -14.20
N VAL A 107 5.59 4.84 -13.93
CA VAL A 107 4.61 5.70 -13.24
C VAL A 107 3.34 5.84 -14.07
N GLY A 108 3.45 5.88 -15.41
CA GLY A 108 2.33 6.02 -16.32
C GLY A 108 1.47 4.76 -16.50
N VAL A 109 1.92 3.56 -16.07
CA VAL A 109 1.19 2.28 -16.28
C VAL A 109 -0.25 2.32 -15.74
N PRO A 110 -0.51 2.70 -14.48
CA PRO A 110 -1.88 2.74 -13.96
C PRO A 110 -2.79 3.67 -14.75
N LEU A 111 -2.27 4.81 -15.16
CA LEU A 111 -3.04 5.80 -15.94
C LEU A 111 -3.38 5.31 -17.35
N ARG A 112 -2.49 4.51 -17.97
CA ARG A 112 -2.79 3.81 -19.23
C ARG A 112 -3.90 2.79 -19.04
N MET A 113 -3.87 2.01 -17.96
CA MET A 113 -4.92 1.04 -17.62
C MET A 113 -6.28 1.72 -17.39
N LEU A 114 -6.27 2.94 -16.85
CA LEU A 114 -7.45 3.79 -16.66
C LEU A 114 -7.84 4.58 -17.92
N ARG A 115 -7.13 4.37 -19.04
CA ARG A 115 -7.38 5.04 -20.34
C ARG A 115 -7.34 6.56 -20.29
N TRP A 116 -6.46 7.12 -19.45
CA TRP A 116 -6.26 8.57 -19.42
C TRP A 116 -5.76 9.07 -20.78
N ARG A 117 -6.25 10.25 -21.19
CA ARG A 117 -5.74 10.93 -22.39
C ARG A 117 -4.26 11.23 -22.24
N THR A 118 -3.48 11.05 -23.31
CA THR A 118 -2.02 11.16 -23.28
C THR A 118 -1.53 12.45 -22.62
N ARG A 119 -2.08 13.61 -22.99
CA ARG A 119 -1.68 14.89 -22.41
C ARG A 119 -1.87 14.97 -20.89
N ALA A 120 -3.00 14.48 -20.37
CA ALA A 120 -3.29 14.47 -18.93
C ALA A 120 -2.36 13.48 -18.19
N ARG A 121 -2.13 12.29 -18.78
CA ARG A 121 -1.22 11.28 -18.24
C ARG A 121 0.20 11.82 -18.13
N GLU A 122 0.74 12.41 -19.20
CA GLU A 122 2.11 12.95 -19.20
C GLU A 122 2.26 14.08 -18.19
N ALA A 123 1.29 14.97 -18.08
CA ALA A 123 1.28 16.04 -17.08
C ALA A 123 1.33 15.46 -15.65
N ARG A 124 0.48 14.47 -15.34
CA ARG A 124 0.45 13.81 -14.04
C ARG A 124 1.74 13.07 -13.72
N VAL A 125 2.31 12.36 -14.68
CA VAL A 125 3.60 11.67 -14.52
C VAL A 125 4.72 12.68 -14.22
N THR A 126 4.79 13.79 -14.97
CA THR A 126 5.80 14.83 -14.74
C THR A 126 5.67 15.45 -13.35
N GLU A 127 4.46 15.77 -12.92
CA GLU A 127 4.16 16.24 -11.55
C GLU A 127 4.67 15.26 -10.49
N LEU A 128 4.32 13.98 -10.60
CA LEU A 128 4.71 12.96 -9.64
C LEU A 128 6.23 12.75 -9.59
N LEU A 129 6.90 12.74 -10.74
CA LEU A 129 8.35 12.61 -10.78
C LEU A 129 9.04 13.79 -10.11
N ALA A 130 8.53 15.00 -10.28
CA ALA A 130 9.02 16.17 -9.55
C ALA A 130 8.78 16.03 -8.04
N THR A 131 7.60 15.58 -7.63
CA THR A 131 7.23 15.39 -6.22
C THR A 131 8.13 14.38 -5.49
N VAL A 132 8.54 13.29 -6.18
CA VAL A 132 9.45 12.29 -5.60
C VAL A 132 10.94 12.56 -5.87
N GLY A 133 11.27 13.71 -6.51
CA GLY A 133 12.64 14.13 -6.79
C GLY A 133 13.35 13.30 -7.85
N LEU A 134 12.64 12.86 -8.89
CA LEU A 134 13.16 12.00 -9.96
C LEU A 134 12.95 12.58 -11.38
N SER A 135 12.78 13.90 -11.50
CA SER A 135 12.60 14.55 -12.81
C SER A 135 13.72 14.22 -13.79
N ASP A 136 14.97 14.28 -13.34
CA ASP A 136 16.16 14.03 -14.17
C ASP A 136 16.38 12.56 -14.52
N HIS A 137 15.63 11.65 -13.86
CA HIS A 137 15.72 10.20 -14.07
C HIS A 137 14.55 9.65 -14.88
N ALA A 138 13.72 10.52 -15.48
CA ALA A 138 12.48 10.13 -16.13
C ALA A 138 12.67 9.05 -17.23
N GLU A 139 13.76 9.13 -17.98
CA GLU A 139 14.08 8.22 -19.09
C GLU A 139 14.94 7.02 -18.66
N HIS A 140 15.47 6.99 -17.43
CA HIS A 140 16.22 5.84 -16.91
C HIS A 140 15.29 4.62 -16.74
N ARG A 141 15.91 3.44 -16.76
CA ARG A 141 15.25 2.16 -16.47
C ARG A 141 15.55 1.69 -15.04
N PRO A 142 14.71 0.85 -14.43
CA PRO A 142 14.90 0.39 -13.06
C PRO A 142 16.31 -0.14 -12.74
N PRO A 143 17.01 -0.90 -13.60
CA PRO A 143 18.37 -1.35 -13.31
C PRO A 143 19.42 -0.22 -13.20
N GLU A 144 19.11 0.98 -13.69
CA GLU A 144 20.01 2.15 -13.65
C GLU A 144 19.81 3.00 -12.40
N LEU A 145 18.87 2.60 -11.53
CA LEU A 145 18.47 3.34 -10.33
C LEU A 145 18.97 2.66 -9.05
N SER A 146 19.28 3.47 -8.03
CA SER A 146 19.48 2.95 -6.67
C SER A 146 18.18 2.37 -6.10
N GLY A 147 18.27 1.54 -5.05
CA GLY A 147 17.08 0.96 -4.39
C GLY A 147 16.09 2.04 -3.90
N GLY A 148 16.59 3.10 -3.28
CA GLY A 148 15.76 4.22 -2.84
C GLY A 148 15.08 4.97 -3.99
N GLN A 149 15.77 5.13 -5.13
CA GLN A 149 15.17 5.71 -6.32
C GLN A 149 14.08 4.80 -6.88
N GLN A 150 14.33 3.47 -6.96
CA GLN A 150 13.32 2.50 -7.40
C GLN A 150 12.08 2.53 -6.49
N GLN A 151 12.27 2.63 -5.19
CA GLN A 151 11.15 2.73 -4.24
C GLN A 151 10.36 4.02 -4.44
N ARG A 152 11.01 5.17 -4.67
CA ARG A 152 10.33 6.43 -5.00
C ARG A 152 9.52 6.32 -6.31
N VAL A 153 10.02 5.60 -7.31
CA VAL A 153 9.24 5.30 -8.54
C VAL A 153 8.03 4.45 -8.22
N ALA A 154 8.17 3.42 -7.37
CA ALA A 154 7.06 2.56 -6.96
C ALA A 154 5.97 3.35 -6.20
N ILE A 155 6.37 4.28 -5.33
CA ILE A 155 5.45 5.20 -4.62
C ILE A 155 4.75 6.12 -5.62
N ALA A 156 5.48 6.78 -6.52
CA ALA A 156 4.91 7.64 -7.55
C ALA A 156 3.90 6.89 -8.42
N ARG A 157 4.22 5.65 -8.83
CA ARG A 157 3.30 4.78 -9.58
C ARG A 157 2.05 4.44 -8.79
N ALA A 158 2.17 4.11 -7.50
CA ALA A 158 1.04 3.81 -6.64
C ALA A 158 0.09 5.01 -6.47
N LEU A 159 0.64 6.23 -6.43
CA LEU A 159 -0.10 7.48 -6.30
C LEU A 159 -0.63 8.05 -7.63
N ALA A 160 -0.23 7.48 -8.77
CA ALA A 160 -0.60 8.02 -10.06
C ALA A 160 -2.12 8.15 -10.28
N PRO A 161 -2.96 7.17 -9.90
CA PRO A 161 -4.41 7.27 -10.00
C PRO A 161 -5.07 8.25 -9.02
N SER A 162 -4.32 8.86 -8.08
CA SER A 162 -4.83 9.58 -6.91
C SER A 162 -5.71 8.66 -6.03
N PRO A 163 -5.14 7.57 -5.51
CA PRO A 163 -5.91 6.58 -4.76
C PRO A 163 -6.40 7.14 -3.43
N HIS A 164 -7.52 6.63 -2.93
CA HIS A 164 -8.01 6.94 -1.59
C HIS A 164 -7.27 6.13 -0.51
N LEU A 165 -6.80 4.93 -0.87
CA LEU A 165 -6.08 4.03 0.03
C LEU A 165 -4.72 3.65 -0.56
N LEU A 166 -3.66 3.80 0.25
CA LEU A 166 -2.32 3.34 -0.06
C LEU A 166 -1.96 2.16 0.85
N LEU A 167 -1.56 1.06 0.26
CA LEU A 167 -1.11 -0.13 0.97
C LEU A 167 0.36 -0.38 0.68
N ALA A 168 1.18 -0.50 1.71
CA ALA A 168 2.60 -0.75 1.56
C ALA A 168 3.01 -1.98 2.37
N ASP A 169 3.67 -2.94 1.74
CA ASP A 169 4.20 -4.13 2.38
C ASP A 169 5.73 -4.04 2.45
N GLU A 170 6.28 -3.80 3.66
CA GLU A 170 7.71 -3.66 3.95
C GLU A 170 8.42 -2.69 2.98
N PRO A 171 7.97 -1.43 2.84
CA PRO A 171 8.44 -0.52 1.78
C PRO A 171 9.91 -0.12 1.90
N THR A 172 10.56 -0.39 3.03
CA THR A 172 11.99 -0.10 3.30
C THR A 172 12.84 -1.35 3.45
N GLY A 173 12.26 -2.53 3.35
CA GLY A 173 12.94 -3.80 3.65
C GLY A 173 14.13 -4.16 2.75
N GLN A 174 14.38 -3.41 1.67
CA GLN A 174 15.54 -3.56 0.77
C GLN A 174 16.44 -2.31 0.75
N LEU A 175 16.25 -1.40 1.69
CA LEU A 175 16.98 -0.13 1.75
C LEU A 175 17.90 -0.10 2.98
N ASP A 176 18.99 0.65 2.89
CA ASP A 176 19.73 1.05 4.08
C ASP A 176 18.90 1.98 4.96
N SER A 177 19.29 2.12 6.23
CA SER A 177 18.50 2.84 7.24
C SER A 177 18.27 4.32 6.88
N GLU A 178 19.28 5.00 6.31
CA GLU A 178 19.17 6.43 5.97
C GLU A 178 18.22 6.62 4.78
N THR A 179 18.42 5.86 3.71
CA THR A 179 17.54 5.86 2.55
C THR A 179 16.11 5.45 2.93
N GLY A 180 15.96 4.47 3.82
CA GLY A 180 14.67 4.04 4.35
C GLY A 180 13.92 5.18 5.04
N GLN A 181 14.57 5.91 5.94
CA GLN A 181 13.98 7.07 6.62
C GLN A 181 13.52 8.16 5.64
N GLN A 182 14.33 8.47 4.62
CA GLN A 182 13.96 9.45 3.59
C GLN A 182 12.72 9.01 2.80
N VAL A 183 12.61 7.72 2.47
CA VAL A 183 11.46 7.16 1.75
C VAL A 183 10.20 7.20 2.62
N ILE A 184 10.31 6.89 3.92
CA ILE A 184 9.17 6.94 4.85
C ILE A 184 8.68 8.38 5.05
N ALA A 185 9.61 9.32 5.29
CA ALA A 185 9.26 10.73 5.43
C ALA A 185 8.56 11.27 4.18
N LEU A 186 9.01 10.86 2.99
CA LEU A 186 8.33 11.17 1.74
C LEU A 186 6.93 10.57 1.70
N LEU A 187 6.78 9.30 2.05
CA LEU A 187 5.49 8.60 2.05
C LEU A 187 4.50 9.27 3.00
N GLN A 188 4.90 9.57 4.24
CA GLN A 188 4.08 10.28 5.23
C GLN A 188 3.57 11.62 4.67
N ARG A 189 4.49 12.46 4.16
CA ARG A 189 4.12 13.74 3.56
C ARG A 189 3.10 13.56 2.43
N LEU A 190 3.33 12.61 1.52
CA LEU A 190 2.44 12.38 0.39
C LEU A 190 1.05 11.89 0.82
N VAL A 191 0.96 11.09 1.87
CA VAL A 191 -0.32 10.65 2.48
C VAL A 191 -1.08 11.84 3.04
N HIS A 192 -0.42 12.68 3.83
CA HIS A 192 -1.04 13.87 4.42
C HIS A 192 -1.47 14.88 3.34
N ASP A 193 -0.60 15.16 2.36
CA ASP A 193 -0.88 16.13 1.29
C ASP A 193 -2.02 15.68 0.35
N SER A 194 -2.12 14.38 0.08
CA SER A 194 -3.16 13.82 -0.78
C SER A 194 -4.50 13.56 -0.08
N GLY A 195 -4.50 13.49 1.26
CA GLY A 195 -5.65 13.07 2.04
C GLY A 195 -6.00 11.58 1.89
N SER A 196 -5.11 10.76 1.32
CA SER A 196 -5.27 9.31 1.25
C SER A 196 -5.11 8.68 2.64
N ALA A 197 -5.78 7.56 2.91
CA ALA A 197 -5.41 6.70 4.04
C ALA A 197 -4.24 5.80 3.64
N ALA A 198 -3.32 5.51 4.58
CA ALA A 198 -2.25 4.55 4.32
C ALA A 198 -2.18 3.48 5.42
N LEU A 199 -2.02 2.20 5.01
CA LEU A 199 -1.70 1.09 5.90
C LEU A 199 -0.36 0.49 5.46
N VAL A 200 0.64 0.59 6.33
CA VAL A 200 2.02 0.21 6.03
C VAL A 200 2.44 -0.94 6.94
N ALA A 201 2.56 -2.13 6.38
CA ALA A 201 3.11 -3.27 7.09
C ALA A 201 4.63 -3.12 7.21
N THR A 202 5.13 -3.28 8.42
CA THR A 202 6.56 -3.16 8.71
C THR A 202 6.99 -3.91 9.96
N HIS A 203 8.27 -4.16 10.06
CA HIS A 203 8.95 -4.52 11.30
C HIS A 203 10.05 -3.50 11.67
N ASP A 204 10.17 -2.41 10.89
CA ASP A 204 11.17 -1.37 11.07
C ASP A 204 10.71 -0.35 12.13
N PRO A 205 11.43 -0.22 13.27
CA PRO A 205 11.10 0.77 14.31
C PRO A 205 11.16 2.21 13.81
N ALA A 206 12.01 2.52 12.81
CA ALA A 206 12.09 3.85 12.25
C ALA A 206 10.77 4.25 11.58
N LEU A 207 10.12 3.32 10.85
CA LEU A 207 8.82 3.57 10.24
C LEU A 207 7.73 3.83 11.29
N VAL A 208 7.77 3.12 12.40
CA VAL A 208 6.80 3.30 13.49
C VAL A 208 6.80 4.74 14.01
N SER A 209 7.96 5.40 14.09
CA SER A 209 8.06 6.78 14.55
C SER A 209 7.45 7.83 13.60
N PHE A 210 7.22 7.48 12.35
CA PHE A 210 6.56 8.34 11.35
C PHE A 210 5.05 8.10 11.25
N ALA A 211 4.54 7.04 11.86
CA ALA A 211 3.12 6.71 11.79
C ALA A 211 2.28 7.57 12.73
N ASP A 212 1.09 7.96 12.29
CA ASP A 212 0.12 8.66 13.12
C ASP A 212 -0.49 7.71 14.16
N ARG A 213 -0.58 6.42 13.83
CA ARG A 213 -1.07 5.34 14.70
C ARG A 213 -0.40 4.02 14.39
N VAL A 214 -0.26 3.18 15.41
CA VAL A 214 0.38 1.87 15.30
C VAL A 214 -0.63 0.78 15.68
N LEU A 215 -0.67 -0.27 14.87
CA LEU A 215 -1.43 -1.50 15.11
C LEU A 215 -0.45 -2.67 15.22
N TYR A 216 -0.62 -3.49 16.24
CA TYR A 216 0.23 -4.67 16.44
C TYR A 216 -0.54 -5.94 16.05
N LEU A 217 0.01 -6.71 15.12
CA LEU A 217 -0.55 -7.98 14.65
C LEU A 217 0.31 -9.15 15.13
N ARG A 218 -0.30 -10.05 15.93
CA ARG A 218 0.34 -11.27 16.44
C ARG A 218 -0.57 -12.46 16.16
N ASP A 219 -0.04 -13.51 15.54
CA ASP A 219 -0.73 -14.79 15.26
C ASP A 219 -2.12 -14.59 14.63
N GLY A 220 -2.23 -13.63 13.73
CA GLY A 220 -3.45 -13.31 12.98
C GLY A 220 -4.45 -12.43 13.72
N ALA A 221 -4.16 -11.95 14.94
CA ALA A 221 -5.04 -11.08 15.70
C ALA A 221 -4.37 -9.73 16.03
N LEU A 222 -5.15 -8.65 16.09
CA LEU A 222 -4.66 -7.38 16.63
C LEU A 222 -4.55 -7.49 18.16
N VAL A 223 -3.44 -7.01 18.68
CA VAL A 223 -3.15 -6.99 20.12
C VAL A 223 -2.88 -5.55 20.57
N GLY A 224 -3.03 -5.27 21.88
CA GLY A 224 -2.60 -4.01 22.45
C GLY A 224 -1.11 -3.77 22.29
N ASP A 225 -0.66 -2.55 22.53
CA ASP A 225 0.76 -2.20 22.46
C ASP A 225 1.57 -3.12 23.41
N PRO A 226 2.51 -3.93 22.89
CA PRO A 226 3.29 -4.85 23.72
C PRO A 226 4.30 -4.16 24.62
N SER A 227 4.49 -2.83 24.47
CA SER A 227 5.37 -1.99 25.30
C SER A 227 4.59 -1.17 26.36
N ALA A 228 3.27 -1.27 26.40
CA ALA A 228 2.40 -0.56 27.34
C ALA A 228 2.26 -1.30 28.68
#